data_e1b7b6ff24ae41358727fc4ccfbdb94d
#
_entry.id   e1b7b6ff24ae41358727fc4ccfbdb94d
#
_cell.length_a   1.000
_cell.length_b   1.000
_cell.length_c   1.000
_cell.angle_alpha   90.00
_cell.angle_beta   90.00
_cell.angle_gamma   90.00
#
_symmetry.space_group_name_H-M   'P 1'
#
loop_
_entity.id
_entity.type
_entity.pdbx_description
1 polymer ?
#
loop_
_entity_poly.entity_id
_entity_poly.type
_entity_poly.pdbx_seq_one_letter_code
_entity_poly.pdbx_strand_id
1 'polypeptide(L)'
;MSPISAEINPDAVLQFVDVTVRRGSATLLDRINWTVEEDERWAVLGPNGAGKTTLLQIAAAQLHPSAGEVYVLGERLGRVDVFELRPRIGLASSALSERIPGAEVVRDVVVSAGYSVLGRWREAYGRLDVRRAVGLLDRFGVGQFSERTFGTLSQGEKARVQIARALMTDPELLLLDEPAAGMDLGGREDLLRRLTRFADDPGAPASVLVTHHVEELPPGITHALLLRNGAVVAAGLARDVLADEPLSATFGLRLRVERSSGRWFARAVLD
;
A
#
# COMPACT_ATOMS: atom_id res chain seq x y z
N MET A 1 15.23 20.05 27.43
CA MET A 1 15.08 18.62 27.16
C MET A 1 15.59 18.41 25.75
N SER A 2 16.73 17.74 25.59
CA SER A 2 17.25 17.37 24.26
C SER A 2 16.26 16.46 23.56
N PRO A 3 16.02 16.58 22.24
CA PRO A 3 15.21 15.64 21.52
C PRO A 3 15.89 14.27 21.64
N ILE A 4 15.14 13.27 22.07
CA ILE A 4 15.56 11.87 21.99
C ILE A 4 15.71 11.63 20.48
N SER A 5 16.95 11.57 20.02
CA SER A 5 17.25 11.10 18.67
C SER A 5 16.76 9.66 18.63
N ALA A 6 15.65 9.41 17.98
CA ALA A 6 15.22 8.03 17.78
C ALA A 6 16.33 7.32 17.00
N GLU A 7 16.82 6.22 17.53
CA GLU A 7 17.81 5.40 16.85
C GLU A 7 17.20 4.97 15.51
N ILE A 8 17.94 5.21 14.44
CA ILE A 8 17.58 4.73 13.11
C ILE A 8 17.69 3.21 13.17
N ASN A 9 16.59 2.52 12.91
CA ASN A 9 16.62 1.06 12.79
C ASN A 9 17.22 0.70 11.41
N PRO A 10 18.42 0.08 11.35
CA PRO A 10 19.08 -0.24 10.08
C PRO A 10 18.33 -1.29 9.25
N ASP A 11 17.49 -2.11 9.89
CA ASP A 11 16.71 -3.17 9.25
C ASP A 11 15.32 -2.68 8.79
N ALA A 12 15.01 -1.38 9.02
CA ALA A 12 13.75 -0.81 8.63
C ALA A 12 13.72 -0.39 7.16
N VAL A 13 12.77 -0.91 6.40
CA VAL A 13 12.44 -0.42 5.05
C VAL A 13 11.62 0.86 5.09
N LEU A 14 10.94 1.11 6.23
CA LEU A 14 10.17 2.33 6.44
C LEU A 14 10.19 2.71 7.92
N GLN A 15 10.56 3.95 8.24
CA GLN A 15 10.51 4.45 9.62
C GLN A 15 9.99 5.88 9.67
N PHE A 16 8.97 6.09 10.49
CA PHE A 16 8.39 7.38 10.86
C PHE A 16 8.80 7.71 12.30
N VAL A 17 9.36 8.90 12.49
CA VAL A 17 9.82 9.38 13.80
C VAL A 17 9.14 10.71 14.10
N ASP A 18 8.19 10.71 15.02
CA ASP A 18 7.42 11.87 15.47
C ASP A 18 6.81 12.70 14.32
N VAL A 19 6.30 12.00 13.30
CA VAL A 19 5.87 12.62 12.04
C VAL A 19 4.53 13.31 12.19
N THR A 20 4.53 14.59 11.84
CA THR A 20 3.31 15.43 11.81
C THR A 20 3.11 16.00 10.41
N VAL A 21 1.86 16.00 9.94
CA VAL A 21 1.45 16.63 8.68
C VAL A 21 0.33 17.62 8.94
N ARG A 22 0.55 18.87 8.52
CA ARG A 22 -0.44 19.95 8.59
C ARG A 22 -0.76 20.47 7.20
N ARG A 23 -2.04 20.77 6.97
CA ARG A 23 -2.50 21.42 5.74
C ARG A 23 -3.45 22.56 6.11
N GLY A 24 -2.95 23.80 6.01
CA GLY A 24 -3.64 24.97 6.59
C GLY A 24 -3.77 24.82 8.10
N SER A 25 -4.99 24.91 8.62
CA SER A 25 -5.29 24.72 10.05
C SER A 25 -5.52 23.24 10.45
N ALA A 26 -5.64 22.34 9.47
CA ALA A 26 -5.92 20.94 9.75
C ALA A 26 -4.65 20.13 9.98
N THR A 27 -4.63 19.32 11.04
CA THR A 27 -3.61 18.30 11.28
C THR A 27 -4.11 17.00 10.68
N LEU A 28 -3.40 16.48 9.66
CA LEU A 28 -3.73 15.24 8.95
C LEU A 28 -3.08 14.04 9.59
N LEU A 29 -1.86 14.20 10.14
CA LEU A 29 -1.14 13.22 10.95
C LEU A 29 -0.52 13.95 12.14
N ASP A 30 -0.59 13.36 13.34
CA ASP A 30 -0.07 13.92 14.57
C ASP A 30 0.89 12.96 15.26
N ARG A 31 2.18 13.28 15.22
CA ARG A 31 3.28 12.58 15.91
C ARG A 31 3.28 11.06 15.69
N ILE A 32 3.22 10.67 14.45
CA ILE A 32 3.26 9.24 14.06
C ILE A 32 4.65 8.68 14.30
N ASN A 33 4.72 7.59 15.06
CA ASN A 33 5.87 6.72 15.20
C ASN A 33 5.50 5.34 14.68
N TRP A 34 6.21 4.87 13.65
CA TRP A 34 5.91 3.60 12.99
C TRP A 34 7.14 3.10 12.25
N THR A 35 7.41 1.80 12.37
CA THR A 35 8.52 1.13 11.71
C THR A 35 8.00 -0.11 10.99
N VAL A 36 8.52 -0.36 9.79
CA VAL A 36 8.26 -1.56 8.97
C VAL A 36 9.61 -2.18 8.64
N GLU A 37 9.79 -3.47 8.92
CA GLU A 37 10.99 -4.25 8.62
C GLU A 37 10.82 -5.06 7.31
N GLU A 38 11.95 -5.59 6.76
CA GLU A 38 11.96 -6.23 5.44
C GLU A 38 10.96 -7.38 5.28
N ASP A 39 10.80 -8.22 6.30
CA ASP A 39 9.93 -9.40 6.25
C ASP A 39 8.48 -9.13 6.66
N GLU A 40 8.13 -7.86 6.91
CA GLU A 40 6.84 -7.52 7.47
C GLU A 40 5.80 -7.19 6.39
N ARG A 41 4.59 -7.62 6.67
CA ARG A 41 3.39 -7.34 5.88
C ARG A 41 2.38 -6.62 6.76
N TRP A 42 2.25 -5.33 6.53
CA TRP A 42 1.42 -4.45 7.35
C TRP A 42 0.04 -4.19 6.76
N ALA A 43 -0.96 -4.21 7.62
CA ALA A 43 -2.27 -3.66 7.34
C ALA A 43 -2.43 -2.31 8.04
N VAL A 44 -2.79 -1.26 7.30
CA VAL A 44 -3.13 0.05 7.88
C VAL A 44 -4.64 0.23 7.78
N LEU A 45 -5.33 0.26 8.93
CA LEU A 45 -6.78 0.39 9.00
C LEU A 45 -7.21 1.66 9.74
N GLY A 46 -8.41 2.10 9.45
CA GLY A 46 -9.05 3.25 10.11
C GLY A 46 -10.20 3.80 9.28
N PRO A 47 -11.07 4.62 9.87
CA PRO A 47 -12.19 5.22 9.16
C PRO A 47 -11.72 6.16 8.03
N ASN A 48 -12.65 6.56 7.18
CA ASN A 48 -12.37 7.56 6.16
C ASN A 48 -11.94 8.88 6.83
N GLY A 49 -10.93 9.54 6.28
CA GLY A 49 -10.34 10.74 6.88
C GLY A 49 -9.37 10.49 8.04
N ALA A 50 -9.05 9.25 8.40
CA ALA A 50 -8.11 8.93 9.48
C ALA A 50 -6.64 9.31 9.19
N GLY A 51 -6.29 9.66 7.95
CA GLY A 51 -4.92 10.01 7.56
C GLY A 51 -4.19 8.92 6.77
N LYS A 52 -4.82 7.76 6.48
CA LYS A 52 -4.21 6.60 5.83
C LYS A 52 -3.52 6.94 4.49
N THR A 53 -4.22 7.61 3.58
CA THR A 53 -3.67 8.02 2.28
C THR A 53 -2.51 9.02 2.44
N THR A 54 -2.58 9.93 3.42
CA THR A 54 -1.49 10.86 3.74
C THR A 54 -0.25 10.11 4.22
N LEU A 55 -0.43 9.12 5.12
CA LEU A 55 0.64 8.24 5.59
C LEU A 55 1.32 7.52 4.41
N LEU A 56 0.49 6.95 3.51
CA LEU A 56 0.99 6.21 2.35
C LEU A 56 1.71 7.13 1.34
N GLN A 57 1.23 8.36 1.12
CA GLN A 57 1.90 9.34 0.26
C GLN A 57 3.29 9.72 0.77
N ILE A 58 3.48 9.80 2.09
CA ILE A 58 4.80 10.00 2.69
C ILE A 58 5.68 8.77 2.46
N ALA A 59 5.17 7.56 2.76
CA ALA A 59 5.88 6.32 2.53
C ALA A 59 6.30 6.13 1.06
N ALA A 60 5.48 6.63 0.11
CA ALA A 60 5.78 6.64 -1.33
C ALA A 60 6.69 7.80 -1.78
N ALA A 61 7.28 8.57 -0.85
CA ALA A 61 8.09 9.74 -1.13
C ALA A 61 7.37 10.79 -2.04
N GLN A 62 6.04 10.87 -1.97
CA GLN A 62 5.21 11.83 -2.72
C GLN A 62 4.88 13.09 -1.91
N LEU A 63 4.95 13.00 -0.60
CA LEU A 63 4.65 14.07 0.34
C LEU A 63 5.76 14.14 1.40
N HIS A 64 6.16 15.36 1.77
CA HIS A 64 7.05 15.60 2.89
C HIS A 64 6.27 15.88 4.18
N PRO A 65 6.75 15.41 5.34
CA PRO A 65 6.15 15.77 6.63
C PRO A 65 6.34 17.27 6.94
N SER A 66 5.43 17.82 7.73
CA SER A 66 5.55 19.19 8.25
C SER A 66 6.52 19.26 9.44
N ALA A 67 6.67 18.16 10.19
CA ALA A 67 7.62 17.98 11.29
C ALA A 67 7.90 16.48 11.48
N GLY A 68 8.98 16.17 12.19
CA GLY A 68 9.47 14.79 12.37
C GLY A 68 10.36 14.35 11.21
N GLU A 69 10.75 13.10 11.23
CA GLU A 69 11.66 12.50 10.25
C GLU A 69 11.06 11.23 9.66
N VAL A 70 11.32 11.00 8.38
CA VAL A 70 10.93 9.77 7.68
C VAL A 70 12.13 9.20 6.97
N TYR A 71 12.32 7.92 7.16
CA TYR A 71 13.32 7.13 6.46
C TYR A 71 12.61 6.07 5.62
N VAL A 72 13.00 5.96 4.36
CA VAL A 72 12.47 4.96 3.42
C VAL A 72 13.65 4.28 2.77
N LEU A 73 13.75 2.95 2.92
CA LEU A 73 14.85 2.14 2.40
C LEU A 73 16.24 2.66 2.84
N GLY A 74 16.34 3.07 4.12
CA GLY A 74 17.53 3.65 4.71
C GLY A 74 17.76 5.13 4.39
N GLU A 75 16.99 5.72 3.46
CA GLU A 75 17.19 7.08 2.99
C GLU A 75 16.25 8.07 3.70
N ARG A 76 16.81 9.18 4.22
CA ARG A 76 16.00 10.22 4.87
C ARG A 76 15.32 11.11 3.83
N LEU A 77 13.98 11.20 3.90
CA LEU A 77 13.22 12.12 3.04
C LEU A 77 13.65 13.58 3.27
N GLY A 78 13.83 14.30 2.15
CA GLY A 78 14.34 15.66 2.14
C GLY A 78 15.87 15.79 2.09
N ARG A 79 16.61 14.65 2.13
CA ARG A 79 18.06 14.61 1.92
C ARG A 79 18.48 13.69 0.77
N VAL A 80 17.55 12.88 0.25
CA VAL A 80 17.75 11.96 -0.87
C VAL A 80 17.11 12.52 -2.13
N ASP A 81 17.65 12.17 -3.30
CA ASP A 81 16.97 12.40 -4.57
C ASP A 81 15.77 11.43 -4.69
N VAL A 82 14.57 11.99 -4.67
CA VAL A 82 13.33 11.19 -4.76
C VAL A 82 13.18 10.48 -6.11
N PHE A 83 13.87 10.91 -7.16
CA PHE A 83 13.88 10.22 -8.46
C PHE A 83 14.68 8.91 -8.43
N GLU A 84 15.67 8.80 -7.54
CA GLU A 84 16.43 7.56 -7.30
C GLU A 84 15.67 6.64 -6.33
N LEU A 85 14.93 7.21 -5.37
CA LEU A 85 14.20 6.45 -4.35
C LEU A 85 12.90 5.84 -4.88
N ARG A 86 12.08 6.62 -5.62
CA ARG A 86 10.76 6.18 -6.07
C ARG A 86 10.72 4.90 -6.90
N PRO A 87 11.69 4.61 -7.79
CA PRO A 87 11.71 3.32 -8.51
C PRO A 87 11.85 2.09 -7.61
N ARG A 88 12.39 2.25 -6.39
CA ARG A 88 12.51 1.20 -5.37
C ARG A 88 11.23 1.00 -4.56
N ILE A 89 10.21 1.84 -4.77
CA ILE A 89 8.91 1.81 -4.08
C ILE A 89 7.80 1.52 -5.09
N GLY A 90 7.14 0.40 -4.96
CA GLY A 90 5.95 0.06 -5.74
C GLY A 90 4.70 0.69 -5.12
N LEU A 91 3.96 1.50 -5.87
CA LEU A 91 2.70 2.09 -5.41
C LEU A 91 1.55 1.72 -6.35
N ALA A 92 0.48 1.13 -5.80
CA ALA A 92 -0.79 0.94 -6.46
C ALA A 92 -1.89 1.69 -5.70
N SER A 93 -2.55 2.65 -6.37
CA SER A 93 -3.64 3.45 -5.80
C SER A 93 -4.65 3.86 -6.86
N SER A 94 -5.91 4.09 -6.45
CA SER A 94 -6.96 4.60 -7.35
C SER A 94 -6.58 5.95 -7.96
N ALA A 95 -5.99 6.85 -7.18
CA ALA A 95 -5.54 8.17 -7.63
C ALA A 95 -4.47 8.07 -8.74
N LEU A 96 -3.59 7.07 -8.67
CA LEU A 96 -2.62 6.80 -9.74
C LEU A 96 -3.32 6.24 -10.98
N SER A 97 -4.32 5.37 -10.80
CA SER A 97 -5.12 4.78 -11.88
C SER A 97 -5.83 5.84 -12.73
N GLU A 98 -6.39 6.86 -12.10
CA GLU A 98 -7.10 7.95 -12.78
C GLU A 98 -6.19 8.81 -13.67
N ARG A 99 -4.89 8.82 -13.40
CA ARG A 99 -3.89 9.58 -14.17
C ARG A 99 -3.38 8.83 -15.39
N ILE A 100 -3.65 7.52 -15.51
CA ILE A 100 -3.26 6.74 -16.68
C ILE A 100 -4.21 7.02 -17.84
N PRO A 101 -3.70 7.40 -19.03
CA PRO A 101 -4.56 7.61 -20.18
C PRO A 101 -5.34 6.34 -20.54
N GLY A 102 -6.67 6.45 -20.68
CA GLY A 102 -7.52 5.30 -20.95
C GLY A 102 -7.26 4.61 -22.31
N ALA A 103 -6.62 5.29 -23.25
CA ALA A 103 -6.23 4.75 -24.56
C ALA A 103 -4.96 3.89 -24.52
N GLU A 104 -4.21 3.91 -23.41
CA GLU A 104 -2.99 3.11 -23.27
C GLU A 104 -3.26 1.61 -23.28
N VAL A 105 -2.40 0.86 -23.94
CA VAL A 105 -2.45 -0.61 -23.92
C VAL A 105 -2.02 -1.11 -22.54
N VAL A 106 -2.76 -2.07 -21.99
CA VAL A 106 -2.54 -2.60 -20.61
C VAL A 106 -1.10 -3.04 -20.38
N ARG A 107 -0.52 -3.76 -21.35
CA ARG A 107 0.89 -4.18 -21.28
C ARG A 107 1.81 -2.96 -21.18
N ASP A 108 1.57 -1.93 -21.99
CA ASP A 108 2.40 -0.74 -22.03
C ASP A 108 2.25 0.11 -20.75
N VAL A 109 1.06 0.09 -20.11
CA VAL A 109 0.86 0.66 -18.77
C VAL A 109 1.81 0.03 -17.74
N VAL A 110 1.98 -1.29 -17.77
CA VAL A 110 2.89 -1.98 -16.84
C VAL A 110 4.35 -1.69 -17.19
N VAL A 111 4.74 -1.83 -18.45
CA VAL A 111 6.12 -1.62 -18.90
C VAL A 111 6.59 -0.19 -18.60
N SER A 112 5.73 0.81 -18.77
CA SER A 112 6.07 2.24 -18.55
C SER A 112 6.52 2.55 -17.12
N ALA A 113 6.19 1.70 -16.14
CA ALA A 113 6.67 1.85 -14.76
C ALA A 113 8.20 1.72 -14.65
N GLY A 114 8.81 0.83 -15.41
CA GLY A 114 10.27 0.66 -15.44
C GLY A 114 11.03 1.90 -15.93
N TYR A 115 10.32 2.83 -16.57
CA TYR A 115 10.86 4.10 -17.07
C TYR A 115 10.36 5.32 -16.28
N SER A 116 9.71 5.09 -15.15
CA SER A 116 9.15 6.13 -14.25
C SER A 116 8.15 7.09 -14.92
N VAL A 117 7.47 6.66 -16.00
CA VAL A 117 6.48 7.46 -16.74
C VAL A 117 5.08 6.86 -16.63
N LEU A 118 4.05 7.71 -16.82
CA LEU A 118 2.65 7.29 -16.91
C LEU A 118 2.25 7.24 -18.38
N GLY A 119 2.14 6.02 -18.91
CA GLY A 119 1.81 5.78 -20.31
C GLY A 119 3.05 5.67 -21.20
N ARG A 120 2.82 5.23 -22.46
CA ARG A 120 3.89 4.99 -23.42
C ARG A 120 4.45 6.32 -23.93
N TRP A 121 5.73 6.50 -23.76
CA TRP A 121 6.50 7.57 -24.41
C TRP A 121 7.10 7.01 -25.73
N ARG A 122 8.06 7.73 -26.33
CA ARG A 122 8.68 7.36 -27.63
C ARG A 122 9.72 6.23 -27.54
N GLU A 123 9.95 5.65 -26.38
CA GLU A 123 10.96 4.62 -26.15
C GLU A 123 10.53 3.27 -26.74
N ALA A 124 11.51 2.55 -27.29
CA ALA A 124 11.33 1.16 -27.69
C ALA A 124 11.56 0.27 -26.45
N TYR A 125 10.48 -0.30 -25.92
CA TYR A 125 10.57 -1.24 -24.80
C TYR A 125 11.30 -2.53 -25.20
N GLY A 126 12.21 -2.98 -24.34
CA GLY A 126 12.95 -4.22 -24.52
C GLY A 126 12.04 -5.45 -24.49
N ARG A 127 12.42 -6.50 -25.23
CA ARG A 127 11.67 -7.77 -25.22
C ARG A 127 11.60 -8.39 -23.81
N LEU A 128 12.60 -8.13 -22.97
CA LEU A 128 12.64 -8.62 -21.58
C LEU A 128 11.61 -7.89 -20.72
N ASP A 129 11.49 -6.56 -20.87
CA ASP A 129 10.55 -5.74 -20.14
C ASP A 129 9.11 -6.14 -20.48
N VAL A 130 8.83 -6.34 -21.78
CA VAL A 130 7.52 -6.81 -22.23
C VAL A 130 7.17 -8.19 -21.66
N ARG A 131 8.12 -9.14 -21.66
CA ARG A 131 7.90 -10.47 -21.07
C ARG A 131 7.64 -10.39 -19.57
N ARG A 132 8.41 -9.57 -18.84
CA ARG A 132 8.21 -9.33 -17.41
C ARG A 132 6.82 -8.76 -17.14
N ALA A 133 6.42 -7.73 -17.88
CA ALA A 133 5.11 -7.11 -17.75
C ALA A 133 3.95 -8.10 -17.98
N VAL A 134 4.02 -8.92 -19.03
CA VAL A 134 3.01 -9.96 -19.29
C VAL A 134 3.00 -10.98 -18.17
N GLY A 135 4.15 -11.44 -17.69
CA GLY A 135 4.24 -12.37 -16.57
C GLY A 135 3.62 -11.82 -15.27
N LEU A 136 3.80 -10.52 -14.99
CA LEU A 136 3.16 -9.86 -13.86
C LEU A 136 1.64 -9.74 -14.05
N LEU A 137 1.16 -9.40 -15.24
CA LEU A 137 -0.26 -9.40 -15.58
C LEU A 137 -0.90 -10.80 -15.40
N ASP A 138 -0.22 -11.86 -15.84
CA ASP A 138 -0.67 -13.25 -15.64
C ASP A 138 -0.74 -13.62 -14.16
N ARG A 139 0.27 -13.25 -13.37
CA ARG A 139 0.32 -13.48 -11.92
C ARG A 139 -0.90 -12.88 -11.21
N PHE A 140 -1.36 -11.70 -11.65
CA PHE A 140 -2.56 -11.04 -11.11
C PHE A 140 -3.85 -11.34 -11.90
N GLY A 141 -3.83 -12.29 -12.87
CA GLY A 141 -5.01 -12.80 -13.57
C GLY A 141 -5.66 -11.82 -14.52
N VAL A 142 -4.85 -10.94 -15.12
CA VAL A 142 -5.28 -9.96 -16.13
C VAL A 142 -4.44 -10.03 -17.41
N GLY A 143 -3.64 -11.09 -17.59
CA GLY A 143 -2.78 -11.28 -18.76
C GLY A 143 -3.55 -11.37 -20.06
N GLN A 144 -4.76 -11.96 -20.05
CA GLN A 144 -5.66 -12.00 -21.22
C GLN A 144 -6.09 -10.61 -21.72
N PHE A 145 -5.88 -9.57 -20.92
CA PHE A 145 -6.21 -8.19 -21.28
C PHE A 145 -4.99 -7.38 -21.72
N SER A 146 -3.80 -8.00 -21.83
CA SER A 146 -2.53 -7.32 -22.12
C SER A 146 -2.56 -6.42 -23.34
N GLU A 147 -3.33 -6.78 -24.40
CA GLU A 147 -3.48 -6.03 -25.64
C GLU A 147 -4.72 -5.11 -25.66
N ARG A 148 -5.53 -5.08 -24.61
CA ARG A 148 -6.69 -4.18 -24.50
C ARG A 148 -6.25 -2.79 -24.05
N THR A 149 -7.11 -1.79 -24.25
CA THR A 149 -6.92 -0.45 -23.71
C THR A 149 -7.34 -0.38 -22.25
N PHE A 150 -6.54 0.29 -21.40
CA PHE A 150 -6.73 0.41 -19.96
C PHE A 150 -8.11 0.98 -19.58
N GLY A 151 -8.62 1.93 -20.37
CA GLY A 151 -9.94 2.54 -20.15
C GLY A 151 -11.11 1.57 -20.24
N THR A 152 -10.96 0.44 -20.95
CA THR A 152 -12.02 -0.57 -21.13
C THR A 152 -12.12 -1.59 -20.01
N LEU A 153 -11.20 -1.55 -19.06
CA LEU A 153 -11.15 -2.45 -17.93
C LEU A 153 -12.14 -2.05 -16.84
N SER A 154 -12.68 -3.03 -16.13
CA SER A 154 -13.41 -2.82 -14.87
C SER A 154 -12.48 -2.27 -13.79
N GLN A 155 -13.03 -1.73 -12.70
CA GLN A 155 -12.22 -1.21 -11.59
C GLN A 155 -11.34 -2.29 -10.97
N GLY A 156 -11.85 -3.51 -10.79
CA GLY A 156 -11.08 -4.63 -10.27
C GLY A 156 -9.95 -5.08 -11.18
N GLU A 157 -10.14 -5.06 -12.51
CA GLU A 157 -9.09 -5.34 -13.48
C GLU A 157 -8.03 -4.23 -13.48
N LYS A 158 -8.44 -2.95 -13.41
CA LYS A 158 -7.53 -1.80 -13.28
C LYS A 158 -6.67 -1.90 -12.02
N ALA A 159 -7.25 -2.24 -10.88
CA ALA A 159 -6.50 -2.41 -9.64
C ALA A 159 -5.42 -3.50 -9.76
N ARG A 160 -5.74 -4.65 -10.38
CA ARG A 160 -4.77 -5.73 -10.62
C ARG A 160 -3.66 -5.32 -11.60
N VAL A 161 -3.98 -4.56 -12.63
CA VAL A 161 -2.98 -3.97 -13.55
C VAL A 161 -2.08 -2.99 -12.79
N GLN A 162 -2.63 -2.20 -11.86
CA GLN A 162 -1.85 -1.29 -11.02
C GLN A 162 -0.88 -2.03 -10.10
N ILE A 163 -1.28 -3.15 -9.53
CA ILE A 163 -0.40 -3.97 -8.71
C ILE A 163 0.72 -4.56 -9.58
N ALA A 164 0.39 -5.10 -10.76
CA ALA A 164 1.39 -5.58 -11.71
C ALA A 164 2.37 -4.46 -12.11
N ARG A 165 1.86 -3.25 -12.35
CA ARG A 165 2.65 -2.07 -12.63
C ARG A 165 3.58 -1.69 -11.49
N ALA A 166 3.08 -1.71 -10.24
CA ALA A 166 3.87 -1.40 -9.05
C ALA A 166 5.05 -2.36 -8.85
N LEU A 167 4.93 -3.60 -9.32
CA LEU A 167 5.97 -4.64 -9.24
C LEU A 167 6.94 -4.65 -10.42
N MET A 168 6.73 -3.81 -11.44
CA MET A 168 7.56 -3.83 -12.65
C MET A 168 9.01 -3.46 -12.39
N THR A 169 9.27 -2.56 -11.44
CA THR A 169 10.61 -2.08 -11.06
C THR A 169 11.34 -2.97 -10.07
N ASP A 170 10.72 -4.10 -9.64
CA ASP A 170 11.27 -4.96 -8.58
C ASP A 170 11.48 -4.21 -7.25
N PRO A 171 10.42 -3.61 -6.71
CA PRO A 171 10.54 -2.72 -5.57
C PRO A 171 10.91 -3.47 -4.29
N GLU A 172 11.59 -2.79 -3.38
CA GLU A 172 11.91 -3.26 -2.03
C GLU A 172 10.76 -3.02 -1.03
N LEU A 173 9.86 -2.08 -1.36
CA LEU A 173 8.66 -1.77 -0.57
C LEU A 173 7.43 -1.67 -1.49
N LEU A 174 6.38 -2.44 -1.20
CA LEU A 174 5.11 -2.42 -1.93
C LEU A 174 4.01 -1.73 -1.13
N LEU A 175 3.42 -0.69 -1.68
CA LEU A 175 2.35 0.11 -1.08
C LEU A 175 1.06 -0.08 -1.86
N LEU A 176 0.00 -0.53 -1.19
CA LEU A 176 -1.31 -0.80 -1.80
C LEU A 176 -2.38 0.06 -1.10
N ASP A 177 -2.96 1.02 -1.80
CA ASP A 177 -4.00 1.91 -1.28
C ASP A 177 -5.38 1.44 -1.75
N GLU A 178 -6.13 0.81 -0.84
CA GLU A 178 -7.47 0.27 -1.05
C GLU A 178 -7.59 -0.61 -2.32
N PRO A 179 -6.74 -1.64 -2.48
CA PRO A 179 -6.62 -2.39 -3.73
C PRO A 179 -7.87 -3.19 -4.10
N ALA A 180 -8.77 -3.45 -3.14
CA ALA A 180 -10.03 -4.18 -3.34
C ALA A 180 -11.26 -3.27 -3.46
N ALA A 181 -11.07 -1.94 -3.40
CA ALA A 181 -12.18 -0.99 -3.44
C ALA A 181 -13.02 -1.13 -4.73
N GLY A 182 -14.33 -1.16 -4.55
CA GLY A 182 -15.28 -1.26 -5.67
C GLY A 182 -15.33 -2.61 -6.38
N MET A 183 -14.69 -3.64 -5.84
CA MET A 183 -14.80 -5.01 -6.35
C MET A 183 -16.04 -5.71 -5.78
N ASP A 184 -16.63 -6.58 -6.59
CA ASP A 184 -17.57 -7.56 -6.08
C ASP A 184 -16.87 -8.63 -5.21
N LEU A 185 -17.66 -9.48 -4.55
CA LEU A 185 -17.13 -10.52 -3.67
C LEU A 185 -16.15 -11.45 -4.40
N GLY A 186 -16.47 -11.89 -5.61
CA GLY A 186 -15.63 -12.81 -6.39
C GLY A 186 -14.29 -12.18 -6.78
N GLY A 187 -14.32 -10.94 -7.25
CA GLY A 187 -13.14 -10.16 -7.61
C GLY A 187 -12.23 -9.90 -6.42
N ARG A 188 -12.81 -9.55 -5.26
CA ARG A 188 -12.08 -9.37 -4.01
C ARG A 188 -11.39 -10.65 -3.55
N GLU A 189 -12.12 -11.75 -3.49
CA GLU A 189 -11.56 -13.05 -3.05
C GLU A 189 -10.44 -13.56 -3.99
N ASP A 190 -10.59 -13.34 -5.30
CA ASP A 190 -9.52 -13.69 -6.26
C ASP A 190 -8.28 -12.81 -6.04
N LEU A 191 -8.45 -11.50 -5.82
CA LEU A 191 -7.33 -10.60 -5.52
C LEU A 191 -6.61 -11.01 -4.23
N LEU A 192 -7.34 -11.25 -3.13
CA LEU A 192 -6.75 -11.64 -1.85
C LEU A 192 -5.96 -12.94 -1.96
N ARG A 193 -6.48 -13.94 -2.69
CA ARG A 193 -5.78 -15.21 -2.95
C ARG A 193 -4.48 -14.98 -3.73
N ARG A 194 -4.45 -14.05 -4.70
CA ARG A 194 -3.24 -13.71 -5.46
C ARG A 194 -2.23 -12.95 -4.62
N LEU A 195 -2.68 -12.01 -3.78
CA LEU A 195 -1.82 -11.30 -2.83
C LEU A 195 -1.20 -12.27 -1.81
N THR A 196 -1.97 -13.25 -1.32
CA THR A 196 -1.43 -14.29 -0.44
C THR A 196 -0.32 -15.09 -1.12
N ARG A 197 -0.58 -15.61 -2.34
CA ARG A 197 0.44 -16.35 -3.10
C ARG A 197 1.67 -15.51 -3.43
N PHE A 198 1.48 -14.21 -3.64
CA PHE A 198 2.59 -13.29 -3.87
C PHE A 198 3.42 -13.13 -2.59
N ALA A 199 2.78 -12.97 -1.44
CA ALA A 199 3.43 -12.82 -0.15
C ALA A 199 4.15 -14.10 0.34
N ASP A 200 3.76 -15.28 -0.17
CA ASP A 200 4.43 -16.56 0.11
C ASP A 200 5.76 -16.73 -0.68
N ASP A 201 6.03 -15.84 -1.64
CA ASP A 201 7.29 -15.84 -2.39
C ASP A 201 8.41 -15.28 -1.50
N PRO A 202 9.54 -16.02 -1.28
CA PRO A 202 10.65 -15.54 -0.46
C PRO A 202 11.29 -14.23 -0.94
N GLY A 203 11.13 -13.90 -2.22
CA GLY A 203 11.60 -12.63 -2.79
C GLY A 203 10.53 -11.53 -2.80
N ALA A 204 9.39 -11.73 -2.12
CA ALA A 204 8.38 -10.68 -2.05
C ALA A 204 8.85 -9.51 -1.18
N PRO A 205 8.66 -8.26 -1.62
CA PRO A 205 9.05 -7.09 -0.85
C PRO A 205 8.22 -6.96 0.43
N ALA A 206 8.73 -6.22 1.40
CA ALA A 206 7.92 -5.71 2.49
C ALA A 206 6.68 -5.00 1.94
N SER A 207 5.53 -5.14 2.58
CA SER A 207 4.30 -4.60 2.01
C SER A 207 3.41 -3.90 3.04
N VAL A 208 2.78 -2.82 2.59
CA VAL A 208 1.79 -2.07 3.36
C VAL A 208 0.49 -2.03 2.56
N LEU A 209 -0.57 -2.63 3.10
CA LEU A 209 -1.91 -2.61 2.54
C LEU A 209 -2.78 -1.67 3.38
N VAL A 210 -3.29 -0.63 2.76
CA VAL A 210 -4.24 0.31 3.37
C VAL A 210 -5.65 -0.08 2.98
N THR A 211 -6.54 -0.20 3.96
CA THR A 211 -7.98 -0.43 3.75
C THR A 211 -8.79 0.10 4.94
N HIS A 212 -10.10 0.18 4.79
CA HIS A 212 -11.03 0.44 5.88
C HIS A 212 -11.91 -0.79 6.21
N HIS A 213 -11.67 -1.94 5.54
CA HIS A 213 -12.38 -3.19 5.72
C HIS A 213 -11.44 -4.29 6.22
N VAL A 214 -11.74 -4.87 7.37
CA VAL A 214 -10.95 -5.98 7.96
C VAL A 214 -10.97 -7.22 7.06
N GLU A 215 -12.09 -7.44 6.36
CA GLU A 215 -12.30 -8.56 5.45
C GLU A 215 -11.46 -8.49 4.17
N GLU A 216 -10.84 -7.34 3.89
CA GLU A 216 -9.94 -7.15 2.75
C GLU A 216 -8.49 -7.51 3.05
N LEU A 217 -8.22 -7.98 4.25
CA LEU A 217 -6.88 -8.43 4.63
C LEU A 217 -6.61 -9.85 4.11
N PRO A 218 -5.55 -10.04 3.28
CA PRO A 218 -5.16 -11.37 2.86
C PRO A 218 -4.58 -12.17 4.05
N PRO A 219 -4.68 -13.50 4.04
CA PRO A 219 -3.86 -14.32 4.90
C PRO A 219 -2.37 -13.96 4.78
N GLY A 220 -1.63 -14.03 5.89
CA GLY A 220 -0.20 -13.72 5.88
C GLY A 220 0.15 -12.28 6.28
N ILE A 221 -0.82 -11.41 6.57
CA ILE A 221 -0.56 -10.14 7.27
C ILE A 221 0.06 -10.44 8.63
N THR A 222 1.22 -9.85 8.89
CA THR A 222 2.01 -10.05 10.11
C THR A 222 1.73 -8.97 11.16
N HIS A 223 1.57 -7.72 10.73
CA HIS A 223 1.42 -6.55 11.57
C HIS A 223 0.23 -5.68 11.16
N ALA A 224 -0.25 -4.87 12.08
CA ALA A 224 -1.31 -3.89 11.80
C ALA A 224 -1.04 -2.56 12.49
N LEU A 225 -1.46 -1.48 11.83
CA LEU A 225 -1.48 -0.12 12.32
C LEU A 225 -2.92 0.41 12.26
N LEU A 226 -3.47 0.83 13.38
CA LEU A 226 -4.81 1.42 13.46
C LEU A 226 -4.70 2.93 13.62
N LEU A 227 -5.32 3.66 12.69
CA LEU A 227 -5.34 5.12 12.65
C LEU A 227 -6.76 5.67 12.90
N ARG A 228 -6.81 6.73 13.73
CA ARG A 228 -8.03 7.52 13.94
C ARG A 228 -7.66 8.99 14.14
N ASN A 229 -8.31 9.89 13.40
CA ASN A 229 -8.10 11.35 13.51
C ASN A 229 -6.62 11.76 13.39
N GLY A 230 -5.85 11.11 12.51
CA GLY A 230 -4.43 11.40 12.29
C GLY A 230 -3.49 10.85 13.35
N ALA A 231 -3.97 10.09 14.33
CA ALA A 231 -3.15 9.51 15.38
C ALA A 231 -3.20 7.97 15.37
N VAL A 232 -2.12 7.33 15.86
CA VAL A 232 -2.05 5.89 16.05
C VAL A 232 -2.89 5.50 17.27
N VAL A 233 -3.83 4.59 17.08
CA VAL A 233 -4.61 3.96 18.16
C VAL A 233 -3.89 2.73 18.69
N ALA A 234 -3.40 1.87 17.79
CA ALA A 234 -2.62 0.68 18.12
C ALA A 234 -1.71 0.33 16.92
N ALA A 235 -0.54 -0.24 17.20
CA ALA A 235 0.39 -0.78 16.22
C ALA A 235 1.13 -1.98 16.78
N GLY A 236 1.43 -2.99 15.94
CA GLY A 236 2.15 -4.19 16.32
C GLY A 236 1.65 -5.44 15.62
N LEU A 237 1.85 -6.60 16.22
CA LEU A 237 1.44 -7.88 15.65
C LEU A 237 -0.06 -7.90 15.33
N ALA A 238 -0.40 -8.32 14.12
CA ALA A 238 -1.79 -8.30 13.62
C ALA A 238 -2.77 -9.05 14.56
N ARG A 239 -2.32 -10.16 15.17
CA ARG A 239 -3.16 -10.94 16.09
C ARG A 239 -3.55 -10.18 17.37
N ASP A 240 -2.72 -9.21 17.79
CA ASP A 240 -2.92 -8.45 19.02
C ASP A 240 -3.67 -7.14 18.73
N VAL A 241 -3.40 -6.54 17.58
CA VAL A 241 -3.98 -5.27 17.15
C VAL A 241 -5.38 -5.42 16.52
N LEU A 242 -5.59 -6.50 15.74
CA LEU A 242 -6.89 -6.78 15.12
C LEU A 242 -7.81 -7.54 16.09
N ALA A 243 -8.15 -6.90 17.20
CA ALA A 243 -8.98 -7.42 18.28
C ALA A 243 -10.17 -6.48 18.57
N ASP A 244 -11.12 -6.98 19.36
CA ASP A 244 -12.37 -6.28 19.69
C ASP A 244 -12.14 -4.84 20.18
N GLU A 245 -11.25 -4.66 21.18
CA GLU A 245 -11.04 -3.37 21.84
C GLU A 245 -10.33 -2.34 20.93
N PRO A 246 -9.16 -2.64 20.32
CA PRO A 246 -8.48 -1.67 19.46
C PRO A 246 -9.31 -1.27 18.23
N LEU A 247 -9.98 -2.23 17.59
CA LEU A 247 -10.84 -1.95 16.44
C LEU A 247 -12.07 -1.14 16.86
N SER A 248 -12.70 -1.46 18.01
CA SER A 248 -13.83 -0.67 18.53
C SER A 248 -13.41 0.77 18.82
N ALA A 249 -12.25 0.99 19.42
CA ALA A 249 -11.70 2.32 19.69
C ALA A 249 -11.43 3.08 18.38
N THR A 250 -10.89 2.38 17.37
CA THR A 250 -10.55 2.97 16.07
C THR A 250 -11.80 3.42 15.32
N PHE A 251 -12.83 2.56 15.22
CA PHE A 251 -14.03 2.84 14.44
C PHE A 251 -15.13 3.55 15.23
N GLY A 252 -15.01 3.66 16.56
CA GLY A 252 -15.95 4.38 17.42
C GLY A 252 -17.28 3.67 17.62
N LEU A 253 -17.31 2.34 17.47
CA LEU A 253 -18.47 1.50 17.75
C LEU A 253 -18.01 0.16 18.31
N ARG A 254 -18.88 -0.49 19.08
CA ARG A 254 -18.59 -1.80 19.67
C ARG A 254 -18.50 -2.87 18.60
N LEU A 255 -17.33 -3.46 18.41
CA LEU A 255 -17.08 -4.51 17.41
C LEU A 255 -16.74 -5.84 18.09
N ARG A 256 -17.15 -6.91 17.44
CA ARG A 256 -16.66 -8.27 17.69
C ARG A 256 -15.82 -8.70 16.50
N VAL A 257 -14.61 -9.16 16.76
CA VAL A 257 -13.65 -9.62 15.73
C VAL A 257 -13.50 -11.12 15.84
N GLU A 258 -13.56 -11.78 14.70
CA GLU A 258 -13.39 -13.22 14.59
C GLU A 258 -12.29 -13.53 13.58
N ARG A 259 -11.49 -14.55 13.85
CA ARG A 259 -10.48 -15.05 12.90
C ARG A 259 -10.86 -16.44 12.46
N SER A 260 -11.03 -16.62 11.15
CA SER A 260 -11.36 -17.91 10.53
C SER A 260 -10.49 -18.15 9.31
N SER A 261 -9.88 -19.33 9.18
CA SER A 261 -9.02 -19.72 8.05
C SER A 261 -7.93 -18.69 7.73
N GLY A 262 -7.34 -18.08 8.77
CA GLY A 262 -6.28 -17.06 8.63
C GLY A 262 -6.78 -15.65 8.28
N ARG A 263 -8.09 -15.44 8.16
CA ARG A 263 -8.72 -14.15 7.83
C ARG A 263 -9.46 -13.57 9.02
N TRP A 264 -9.56 -12.24 9.04
CA TRP A 264 -10.30 -11.49 10.05
C TRP A 264 -11.66 -11.04 9.52
N PHE A 265 -12.64 -11.05 10.41
CA PHE A 265 -14.00 -10.59 10.18
C PHE A 265 -14.42 -9.73 11.35
N ALA A 266 -15.06 -8.59 11.09
CA ALA A 266 -15.54 -7.71 12.13
C ALA A 266 -17.03 -7.41 11.92
N ARG A 267 -17.79 -7.42 13.03
CA ARG A 267 -19.21 -7.05 13.02
C ARG A 267 -19.55 -6.19 14.22
N ALA A 268 -20.50 -5.29 14.03
CA ALA A 268 -21.04 -4.52 15.13
C ALA A 268 -21.78 -5.44 16.12
N VAL A 269 -21.59 -5.18 17.42
CA VAL A 269 -22.41 -5.78 18.47
C VAL A 269 -23.66 -4.92 18.59
N LEU A 270 -24.82 -5.52 18.28
CA LEU A 270 -26.12 -4.88 18.48
C LEU A 270 -26.49 -5.03 19.96
N ASP A 271 -26.89 -3.95 20.59
CA ASP A 271 -27.40 -3.92 21.98
C ASP A 271 -28.76 -4.58 22.06
#